data_49c60c07a893565365a20de00c414e9e
#
_entry.id   49c60c07a893565365a20de00c414e9e
#
_cell.length_a   1.000
_cell.length_b   1.000
_cell.length_c   1.000
_cell.angle_alpha   90.00
_cell.angle_beta   90.00
_cell.angle_gamma   90.00
#
_symmetry.space_group_name_H-M   'P 1'
#
loop_
_entity.id
_entity.type
_entity.pdbx_description
1 polymer ?
#
loop_
_entity_poly.entity_id
_entity_poly.type
_entity_poly.pdbx_seq_one_letter_code
_entity_poly.pdbx_strand_id
1 'polypeptide(L)'
;MRPALAPSILSCDPADFRSPVKEMALAGADWIHFDVMDGQFVPPITFGSNLIKSLRPDVATRFEAHLMTNTPDRHFQAFIESGCDRITFHAEATHHAHRHLQSLRENGIKCGLAINPGTSIEAVKPLVDLLDVALVMTVNPGWGGQSLITSCIEKVKELHAFAPDLEIEVDGGVDSSTIVQLWEAGASTFVTGSYLMSGGSIAMKMEELRGACASKS
;
A
#
# COMPACT_ATOMS: atom_id res chain seq x y z
N MET A 1 -1.24 5.05 19.70
CA MET A 1 -0.59 4.89 18.37
C MET A 1 -1.41 5.70 17.38
N ARG A 2 -0.85 6.29 16.31
CA ARG A 2 -1.63 7.00 15.27
C ARG A 2 -1.65 6.17 13.99
N PRO A 3 -2.70 6.28 13.15
CA PRO A 3 -2.72 5.63 11.84
C PRO A 3 -1.60 6.18 10.95
N ALA A 4 -0.86 5.29 10.30
CA ALA A 4 0.06 5.66 9.23
C ALA A 4 -0.72 5.83 7.93
N LEU A 5 -0.46 6.90 7.20
CA LEU A 5 -1.11 7.17 5.91
C LEU A 5 -0.11 7.00 4.76
N ALA A 6 -0.55 6.24 3.77
CA ALA A 6 0.16 5.96 2.53
C ALA A 6 -0.65 6.48 1.33
N PRO A 7 -0.61 7.80 1.03
CA PRO A 7 -1.26 8.34 -0.15
C PRO A 7 -0.81 7.66 -1.43
N SER A 8 -1.78 7.13 -2.22
CA SER A 8 -1.51 6.58 -3.55
C SER A 8 -1.57 7.66 -4.61
N ILE A 9 -0.59 7.67 -5.49
CA ILE A 9 -0.55 8.57 -6.65
C ILE A 9 -1.42 8.08 -7.82
N LEU A 10 -2.01 6.90 -7.74
CA LEU A 10 -2.82 6.31 -8.80
C LEU A 10 -3.97 7.23 -9.26
N SER A 11 -4.54 8.00 -8.33
CA SER A 11 -5.65 8.91 -8.60
C SER A 11 -5.22 10.34 -8.98
N CYS A 12 -3.91 10.60 -9.10
CA CYS A 12 -3.37 11.89 -9.53
C CYS A 12 -3.42 12.04 -11.05
N ASP A 13 -3.26 13.30 -11.53
CA ASP A 13 -3.10 13.54 -12.96
C ASP A 13 -1.80 12.92 -13.46
N PRO A 14 -1.85 12.00 -14.45
CA PRO A 14 -0.65 11.39 -15.02
C PRO A 14 0.34 12.38 -15.66
N ALA A 15 -0.14 13.58 -16.02
CA ALA A 15 0.73 14.63 -16.55
C ALA A 15 1.53 15.39 -15.47
N ASP A 16 1.11 15.27 -14.18
CA ASP A 16 1.82 15.88 -13.04
C ASP A 16 1.72 15.03 -11.77
N PHE A 17 2.64 14.10 -11.59
CA PHE A 17 2.78 13.39 -10.32
C PHE A 17 3.63 14.14 -9.29
N ARG A 18 4.47 15.10 -9.75
CA ARG A 18 5.45 15.78 -8.89
C ARG A 18 4.79 16.68 -7.85
N SER A 19 3.83 17.49 -8.29
CA SER A 19 3.13 18.44 -7.40
C SER A 19 2.37 17.73 -6.28
N PRO A 20 1.50 16.73 -6.54
CA PRO A 20 0.79 16.04 -5.47
C PRO A 20 1.72 15.23 -4.55
N VAL A 21 2.81 14.63 -5.05
CA VAL A 21 3.79 13.94 -4.18
C VAL A 21 4.43 14.90 -3.19
N LYS A 22 4.80 16.11 -3.61
CA LYS A 22 5.31 17.16 -2.70
C LYS A 22 4.24 17.59 -1.68
N GLU A 23 3.01 17.78 -2.11
CA GLU A 23 1.91 18.14 -1.22
C GLU A 23 1.63 17.05 -0.18
N MET A 24 1.57 15.78 -0.59
CA MET A 24 1.43 14.63 0.30
C MET A 24 2.56 14.57 1.35
N ALA A 25 3.81 14.77 0.91
CA ALA A 25 4.97 14.78 1.80
C ALA A 25 4.89 15.94 2.82
N LEU A 26 4.54 17.15 2.38
CA LEU A 26 4.35 18.32 3.25
C LEU A 26 3.17 18.14 4.22
N ALA A 27 2.12 17.43 3.81
CA ALA A 27 0.98 17.06 4.66
C ALA A 27 1.33 15.96 5.68
N GLY A 28 2.58 15.48 5.68
CA GLY A 28 3.09 14.51 6.64
C GLY A 28 2.68 13.07 6.32
N ALA A 29 2.63 12.69 5.04
CA ALA A 29 2.50 11.30 4.63
C ALA A 29 3.60 10.43 5.25
N ASP A 30 3.24 9.24 5.74
CA ASP A 30 4.21 8.29 6.30
C ASP A 30 4.92 7.51 5.19
N TRP A 31 4.19 7.26 4.09
CA TRP A 31 4.65 6.66 2.85
C TRP A 31 4.07 7.41 1.64
N ILE A 32 4.69 7.28 0.47
CA ILE A 32 4.04 7.53 -0.83
C ILE A 32 3.89 6.17 -1.49
N HIS A 33 2.65 5.82 -1.84
CA HIS A 33 2.27 4.52 -2.39
C HIS A 33 2.19 4.58 -3.92
N PHE A 34 2.86 3.62 -4.58
CA PHE A 34 2.94 3.53 -6.03
C PHE A 34 2.30 2.22 -6.49
N ASP A 35 1.10 2.30 -7.06
CA ASP A 35 0.37 1.16 -7.63
C ASP A 35 0.92 0.82 -9.02
N VAL A 36 1.83 -0.14 -9.09
CA VAL A 36 2.51 -0.57 -10.31
C VAL A 36 1.75 -1.71 -10.95
N MET A 37 1.24 -1.47 -12.15
CA MET A 37 0.39 -2.42 -12.89
C MET A 37 0.97 -2.73 -14.27
N ASP A 38 0.99 -4.01 -14.66
CA ASP A 38 1.63 -4.50 -15.89
C ASP A 38 0.66 -4.82 -17.04
N GLY A 39 -0.65 -4.63 -16.83
CA GLY A 39 -1.67 -4.98 -17.82
C GLY A 39 -1.90 -6.50 -17.98
N GLN A 40 -1.33 -7.32 -17.08
CA GLN A 40 -1.46 -8.78 -17.09
C GLN A 40 -2.03 -9.29 -15.77
N PHE A 41 -1.45 -8.92 -14.63
CA PHE A 41 -2.01 -9.24 -13.31
C PHE A 41 -3.34 -8.52 -13.09
N VAL A 42 -3.40 -7.26 -13.51
CA VAL A 42 -4.61 -6.43 -13.59
C VAL A 42 -4.68 -5.77 -14.96
N PRO A 43 -5.90 -5.42 -15.48
CA PRO A 43 -6.04 -4.90 -16.84
C PRO A 43 -5.32 -3.58 -17.14
N PRO A 44 -5.24 -2.60 -16.20
CA PRO A 44 -4.54 -1.35 -16.46
C PRO A 44 -3.01 -1.52 -16.52
N ILE A 45 -2.36 -0.59 -17.23
CA ILE A 45 -0.92 -0.33 -17.17
C ILE A 45 -0.75 1.05 -16.54
N THR A 46 0.12 1.18 -15.53
CA THR A 46 0.31 2.46 -14.85
C THR A 46 1.71 3.04 -15.11
N PHE A 47 2.63 2.85 -14.22
CA PHE A 47 3.98 3.43 -14.29
C PHE A 47 5.01 2.43 -13.73
N GLY A 48 6.28 2.69 -13.99
CA GLY A 48 7.38 1.84 -13.54
C GLY A 48 8.37 2.59 -12.66
N SER A 49 9.50 1.92 -12.36
CA SER A 49 10.57 2.42 -11.50
C SER A 49 11.16 3.76 -11.93
N ASN A 50 11.10 4.10 -13.22
CA ASN A 50 11.58 5.38 -13.74
C ASN A 50 10.83 6.59 -13.15
N LEU A 51 9.52 6.46 -12.90
CA LEU A 51 8.76 7.51 -12.25
C LEU A 51 9.26 7.73 -10.81
N ILE A 52 9.39 6.65 -10.05
CA ILE A 52 9.90 6.67 -8.68
C ILE A 52 11.28 7.35 -8.63
N LYS A 53 12.20 6.90 -9.49
CA LYS A 53 13.54 7.48 -9.60
C LYS A 53 13.51 8.99 -9.87
N SER A 54 12.56 9.45 -10.69
CA SER A 54 12.44 10.88 -11.01
C SER A 54 11.87 11.72 -9.87
N LEU A 55 11.07 11.11 -9.00
CA LEU A 55 10.43 11.78 -7.85
C LEU A 55 11.27 11.71 -6.58
N ARG A 56 12.13 10.69 -6.45
CA ARG A 56 12.92 10.45 -5.23
C ARG A 56 13.71 11.66 -4.73
N PRO A 57 14.37 12.48 -5.59
CA PRO A 57 15.10 13.66 -5.12
C PRO A 57 14.25 14.78 -4.54
N ASP A 58 12.95 14.77 -4.78
CA ASP A 58 12.05 15.86 -4.40
C ASP A 58 11.56 15.81 -2.95
N VAL A 59 11.51 14.62 -2.36
CA VAL A 59 10.94 14.40 -1.02
C VAL A 59 11.75 13.36 -0.23
N ALA A 60 11.80 13.53 1.09
CA ALA A 60 12.43 12.58 1.99
C ALA A 60 11.46 11.47 2.48
N THR A 61 10.16 11.62 2.22
CA THR A 61 9.12 10.65 2.58
C THR A 61 9.43 9.29 1.97
N ARG A 62 9.20 8.22 2.73
CA ARG A 62 9.44 6.84 2.27
C ARG A 62 8.54 6.49 1.09
N PHE A 63 9.09 5.71 0.15
CA PHE A 63 8.40 5.24 -1.05
C PHE A 63 8.14 3.75 -0.98
N GLU A 64 6.91 3.35 -1.25
CA GLU A 64 6.51 1.97 -1.40
C GLU A 64 6.04 1.68 -2.82
N ALA A 65 6.58 0.61 -3.42
CA ALA A 65 6.09 0.07 -4.68
C ALA A 65 5.19 -1.15 -4.41
N HIS A 66 3.92 -1.04 -4.73
CA HIS A 66 2.94 -2.13 -4.72
C HIS A 66 2.87 -2.75 -6.11
N LEU A 67 3.46 -3.94 -6.27
CA LEU A 67 3.61 -4.61 -7.56
C LEU A 67 2.41 -5.51 -7.86
N MET A 68 1.48 -5.01 -8.63
CA MET A 68 0.39 -5.77 -9.27
C MET A 68 0.87 -6.28 -10.64
N THR A 69 1.82 -7.22 -10.62
CA THR A 69 2.51 -7.75 -11.81
C THR A 69 2.63 -9.26 -11.75
N ASN A 70 2.55 -9.95 -12.89
CA ASN A 70 2.61 -11.42 -12.96
C ASN A 70 3.98 -12.02 -12.65
N THR A 71 5.05 -11.23 -12.76
CA THR A 71 6.43 -11.68 -12.50
C THR A 71 7.16 -10.62 -11.67
N PRO A 72 6.78 -10.43 -10.39
CA PRO A 72 7.25 -9.31 -9.57
C PRO A 72 8.77 -9.33 -9.37
N ASP A 73 9.39 -10.50 -9.28
CA ASP A 73 10.83 -10.66 -9.09
C ASP A 73 11.69 -10.05 -10.22
N ARG A 74 11.17 -10.00 -11.45
CA ARG A 74 11.86 -9.34 -12.57
C ARG A 74 12.00 -7.84 -12.39
N HIS A 75 11.22 -7.24 -11.52
CA HIS A 75 11.17 -5.80 -11.31
C HIS A 75 11.93 -5.35 -10.06
N PHE A 76 12.21 -6.23 -9.09
CA PHE A 76 12.79 -5.87 -7.80
C PHE A 76 14.03 -4.99 -7.92
N GLN A 77 15.01 -5.40 -8.71
CA GLN A 77 16.27 -4.67 -8.86
C GLN A 77 16.04 -3.22 -9.34
N ALA A 78 15.17 -3.03 -10.34
CA ALA A 78 14.87 -1.71 -10.88
C ALA A 78 14.18 -0.80 -9.86
N PHE A 79 13.30 -1.36 -9.00
CA PHE A 79 12.64 -0.60 -7.93
C PHE A 79 13.59 -0.29 -6.77
N ILE A 80 14.50 -1.21 -6.41
CA ILE A 80 15.56 -0.95 -5.44
C ILE A 80 16.44 0.21 -5.91
N GLU A 81 16.93 0.16 -7.14
CA GLU A 81 17.77 1.21 -7.74
C GLU A 81 17.05 2.55 -7.94
N SER A 82 15.73 2.53 -7.97
CA SER A 82 14.92 3.76 -8.04
C SER A 82 14.79 4.50 -6.71
N GLY A 83 15.19 3.86 -5.60
CA GLY A 83 15.13 4.42 -4.25
C GLY A 83 13.81 4.13 -3.53
N CYS A 84 13.14 3.00 -3.85
CA CYS A 84 12.07 2.48 -3.02
C CYS A 84 12.61 2.04 -1.66
N ASP A 85 11.84 2.33 -0.62
CA ASP A 85 12.13 1.90 0.76
C ASP A 85 11.43 0.57 1.10
N ARG A 86 10.31 0.26 0.40
CA ARG A 86 9.52 -0.96 0.56
C ARG A 86 9.01 -1.44 -0.79
N ILE A 87 9.01 -2.76 -0.99
CA ILE A 87 8.41 -3.42 -2.14
C ILE A 87 7.41 -4.46 -1.63
N THR A 88 6.16 -4.30 -2.03
CA THR A 88 5.05 -5.21 -1.73
C THR A 88 4.58 -5.87 -3.02
N PHE A 89 4.48 -7.20 -3.04
CA PHE A 89 4.01 -7.97 -4.19
C PHE A 89 2.91 -8.94 -3.79
N HIS A 90 2.11 -9.38 -4.75
CA HIS A 90 0.97 -10.27 -4.50
C HIS A 90 1.39 -11.73 -4.32
N ALA A 91 0.80 -12.39 -3.32
CA ALA A 91 0.97 -13.83 -3.09
C ALA A 91 0.53 -14.64 -4.34
N GLU A 92 -0.49 -14.17 -5.02
CA GLU A 92 -1.06 -14.79 -6.22
C GLU A 92 -0.16 -14.66 -7.48
N ALA A 93 0.82 -13.76 -7.44
CA ALA A 93 1.73 -13.51 -8.56
C ALA A 93 2.91 -14.49 -8.64
N THR A 94 3.09 -15.39 -7.67
CA THR A 94 4.25 -16.27 -7.61
C THR A 94 4.00 -17.54 -6.79
N HIS A 95 4.67 -18.62 -7.19
CA HIS A 95 4.77 -19.85 -6.38
C HIS A 95 5.95 -19.82 -5.39
N HIS A 96 6.77 -18.76 -5.41
CA HIS A 96 8.04 -18.69 -4.68
C HIS A 96 8.11 -17.46 -3.75
N ALA A 97 7.00 -17.06 -3.13
CA ALA A 97 6.93 -15.87 -2.28
C ALA A 97 8.02 -15.86 -1.19
N HIS A 98 8.27 -16.98 -0.53
CA HIS A 98 9.34 -17.09 0.48
C HIS A 98 10.71 -16.67 -0.08
N ARG A 99 11.12 -17.20 -1.23
CA ARG A 99 12.40 -16.86 -1.87
C ARG A 99 12.48 -15.39 -2.27
N HIS A 100 11.38 -14.82 -2.75
CA HIS A 100 11.31 -13.42 -3.14
C HIS A 100 11.45 -12.48 -1.94
N LEU A 101 10.79 -12.79 -0.82
CA LEU A 101 10.92 -12.06 0.43
C LEU A 101 12.36 -12.11 0.97
N GLN A 102 13.00 -13.28 0.96
CA GLN A 102 14.41 -13.41 1.34
C GLN A 102 15.30 -12.52 0.47
N SER A 103 15.12 -12.55 -0.85
CA SER A 103 15.91 -11.74 -1.79
C SER A 103 15.77 -10.24 -1.52
N LEU A 104 14.56 -9.75 -1.24
CA LEU A 104 14.35 -8.34 -0.88
C LEU A 104 15.07 -7.97 0.43
N ARG A 105 14.95 -8.82 1.47
CA ARG A 105 15.64 -8.61 2.75
C ARG A 105 17.16 -8.60 2.62
N GLU A 106 17.72 -9.51 1.82
CA GLU A 106 19.16 -9.57 1.53
C GLU A 106 19.67 -8.29 0.85
N ASN A 107 18.80 -7.60 0.10
CA ASN A 107 19.09 -6.30 -0.51
C ASN A 107 18.77 -5.10 0.42
N GLY A 108 18.41 -5.34 1.67
CA GLY A 108 18.13 -4.30 2.66
C GLY A 108 16.83 -3.53 2.45
N ILE A 109 15.90 -4.07 1.65
CA ILE A 109 14.60 -3.46 1.35
C ILE A 109 13.54 -4.03 2.30
N LYS A 110 12.70 -3.17 2.83
CA LYS A 110 11.48 -3.63 3.51
C LYS A 110 10.57 -4.36 2.54
N CYS A 111 10.02 -5.48 2.97
CA CYS A 111 9.25 -6.32 2.08
C CYS A 111 7.84 -6.58 2.60
N GLY A 112 6.87 -6.52 1.68
CA GLY A 112 5.47 -6.79 1.92
C GLY A 112 4.92 -7.90 1.04
N LEU A 113 3.88 -8.55 1.55
CA LEU A 113 3.08 -9.50 0.79
C LEU A 113 1.63 -9.04 0.76
N ALA A 114 1.10 -8.86 -0.45
CA ALA A 114 -0.29 -8.49 -0.69
C ALA A 114 -1.16 -9.73 -0.94
N ILE A 115 -2.42 -9.66 -0.51
CA ILE A 115 -3.45 -10.67 -0.82
C ILE A 115 -4.72 -9.99 -1.33
N ASN A 116 -5.32 -10.59 -2.36
CA ASN A 116 -6.60 -10.15 -2.94
C ASN A 116 -7.80 -10.42 -2.00
N PRO A 117 -8.96 -9.80 -2.24
CA PRO A 117 -10.17 -10.07 -1.46
C PRO A 117 -10.57 -11.55 -1.41
N GLY A 118 -10.32 -12.30 -2.48
CA GLY A 118 -10.62 -13.73 -2.56
C GLY A 118 -9.56 -14.65 -1.95
N THR A 119 -8.38 -14.15 -1.57
CA THR A 119 -7.27 -14.96 -1.05
C THR A 119 -7.30 -15.01 0.46
N SER A 120 -7.16 -16.22 1.03
CA SER A 120 -7.11 -16.43 2.46
C SER A 120 -5.81 -15.91 3.08
N ILE A 121 -5.85 -15.51 4.36
CA ILE A 121 -4.66 -15.18 5.17
C ILE A 121 -3.71 -16.36 5.35
N GLU A 122 -4.16 -17.59 5.07
CA GLU A 122 -3.30 -18.78 5.07
C GLU A 122 -2.12 -18.67 4.09
N ALA A 123 -2.24 -17.82 3.06
CA ALA A 123 -1.13 -17.50 2.16
C ALA A 123 -0.04 -16.64 2.83
N VAL A 124 -0.39 -15.88 3.87
CA VAL A 124 0.51 -14.98 4.61
C VAL A 124 1.13 -15.67 5.82
N LYS A 125 0.34 -16.46 6.57
CA LYS A 125 0.75 -17.05 7.85
C LYS A 125 2.13 -17.72 7.85
N PRO A 126 2.49 -18.56 6.86
CA PRO A 126 3.80 -19.24 6.85
C PRO A 126 4.98 -18.29 6.61
N LEU A 127 4.72 -17.01 6.26
CA LEU A 127 5.72 -16.05 5.80
C LEU A 127 5.88 -14.86 6.75
N VAL A 128 5.11 -14.78 7.86
CA VAL A 128 5.08 -13.61 8.75
C VAL A 128 6.44 -13.19 9.26
N ASP A 129 7.33 -14.15 9.56
CA ASP A 129 8.69 -13.87 10.07
C ASP A 129 9.60 -13.19 9.02
N LEU A 130 9.20 -13.21 7.76
CA LEU A 130 9.91 -12.57 6.65
C LEU A 130 9.31 -11.22 6.28
N LEU A 131 8.11 -10.88 6.77
CA LEU A 131 7.37 -9.69 6.37
C LEU A 131 7.68 -8.49 7.28
N ASP A 132 7.81 -7.33 6.68
CA ASP A 132 7.68 -6.04 7.37
C ASP A 132 6.21 -5.57 7.36
N VAL A 133 5.45 -5.93 6.32
CA VAL A 133 4.03 -5.59 6.17
C VAL A 133 3.25 -6.68 5.45
N ALA A 134 2.00 -6.88 5.87
CA ALA A 134 1.01 -7.61 5.09
C ALA A 134 -0.03 -6.63 4.55
N LEU A 135 -0.17 -6.57 3.23
CA LEU A 135 -1.15 -5.72 2.55
C LEU A 135 -2.43 -6.52 2.27
N VAL A 136 -3.52 -6.12 2.87
CA VAL A 136 -4.85 -6.68 2.59
C VAL A 136 -5.57 -5.77 1.60
N MET A 137 -5.76 -6.26 0.37
CA MET A 137 -6.63 -5.56 -0.59
C MET A 137 -8.06 -5.58 -0.07
N THR A 138 -8.63 -4.41 0.09
CA THR A 138 -10.02 -4.22 0.52
C THR A 138 -10.96 -3.83 -0.63
N VAL A 139 -10.43 -3.85 -1.84
CA VAL A 139 -11.13 -3.78 -3.13
C VAL A 139 -10.50 -4.76 -4.11
N ASN A 140 -11.10 -5.01 -5.26
CA ASN A 140 -10.42 -5.73 -6.32
C ASN A 140 -9.31 -4.84 -6.91
N PRO A 141 -8.04 -5.32 -7.01
CA PRO A 141 -6.96 -4.51 -7.52
C PRO A 141 -7.17 -4.08 -8.97
N GLY A 142 -6.59 -2.91 -9.34
CA GLY A 142 -6.57 -2.42 -10.71
C GLY A 142 -7.22 -1.04 -10.92
N TRP A 143 -8.13 -0.58 -10.06
CA TRP A 143 -8.80 0.72 -10.22
C TRP A 143 -8.97 1.43 -8.88
N GLY A 144 -8.83 2.74 -8.92
CA GLY A 144 -9.20 3.61 -7.79
C GLY A 144 -10.71 3.86 -7.70
N GLY A 145 -11.15 4.46 -6.59
CA GLY A 145 -12.53 4.92 -6.40
C GLY A 145 -13.57 3.83 -6.12
N GLN A 146 -13.15 2.62 -5.79
CA GLN A 146 -14.03 1.51 -5.42
C GLN A 146 -14.48 1.61 -3.95
N SER A 147 -15.66 1.07 -3.66
CA SER A 147 -16.16 0.94 -2.29
C SER A 147 -15.49 -0.23 -1.57
N LEU A 148 -15.26 -0.07 -0.27
CA LEU A 148 -14.73 -1.10 0.62
C LEU A 148 -15.54 -2.41 0.55
N ILE A 149 -14.86 -3.52 0.34
CA ILE A 149 -15.43 -4.87 0.49
C ILE A 149 -15.41 -5.23 1.98
N THR A 150 -16.56 -5.12 2.63
CA THR A 150 -16.68 -5.24 4.10
C THR A 150 -16.21 -6.58 4.66
N SER A 151 -16.33 -7.67 3.89
CA SER A 151 -15.81 -8.98 4.31
C SER A 151 -14.28 -9.01 4.50
N CYS A 152 -13.53 -8.07 3.90
CA CYS A 152 -12.09 -7.95 4.09
C CYS A 152 -11.72 -7.44 5.49
N ILE A 153 -12.65 -6.79 6.22
CA ILE A 153 -12.44 -6.34 7.59
C ILE A 153 -12.17 -7.55 8.51
N GLU A 154 -12.94 -8.64 8.35
CA GLU A 154 -12.70 -9.87 9.14
C GLU A 154 -11.33 -10.47 8.84
N LYS A 155 -10.87 -10.41 7.60
CA LYS A 155 -9.52 -10.85 7.22
C LYS A 155 -8.43 -10.04 7.94
N VAL A 156 -8.61 -8.72 8.08
CA VAL A 156 -7.71 -7.86 8.86
C VAL A 156 -7.70 -8.28 10.34
N LYS A 157 -8.87 -8.50 10.94
CA LYS A 157 -8.98 -8.96 12.34
C LYS A 157 -8.29 -10.30 12.58
N GLU A 158 -8.54 -11.27 11.71
CA GLU A 158 -7.93 -12.61 11.80
C GLU A 158 -6.40 -12.54 11.68
N LEU A 159 -5.90 -11.70 10.77
CA LEU A 159 -4.46 -11.52 10.57
C LEU A 159 -3.83 -10.80 11.78
N HIS A 160 -4.47 -9.76 12.30
CA HIS A 160 -4.01 -9.07 13.51
C HIS A 160 -4.02 -9.98 14.74
N ALA A 161 -5.04 -10.80 14.90
CA ALA A 161 -5.09 -11.78 15.99
C ALA A 161 -3.99 -12.85 15.89
N PHE A 162 -3.61 -13.25 14.66
CA PHE A 162 -2.54 -14.22 14.41
C PHE A 162 -1.15 -13.62 14.60
N ALA A 163 -0.91 -12.40 14.11
CA ALA A 163 0.39 -11.72 14.11
C ALA A 163 0.22 -10.26 14.60
N PRO A 164 0.05 -10.03 15.91
CA PRO A 164 -0.28 -8.72 16.46
C PRO A 164 0.82 -7.66 16.28
N ASP A 165 2.07 -8.09 16.11
CA ASP A 165 3.23 -7.20 15.91
C ASP A 165 3.51 -6.90 14.42
N LEU A 166 2.85 -7.59 13.49
CA LEU A 166 3.01 -7.35 12.06
C LEU A 166 2.27 -6.06 11.65
N GLU A 167 2.94 -5.20 10.88
CA GLU A 167 2.27 -4.07 10.24
C GLU A 167 1.22 -4.60 9.25
N ILE A 168 -0.05 -4.24 9.46
CA ILE A 168 -1.12 -4.56 8.53
C ILE A 168 -1.49 -3.29 7.77
N GLU A 169 -1.29 -3.33 6.48
CA GLU A 169 -1.68 -2.29 5.55
C GLU A 169 -2.96 -2.70 4.82
N VAL A 170 -3.82 -1.72 4.56
CA VAL A 170 -5.06 -1.92 3.79
C VAL A 170 -5.10 -0.98 2.60
N ASP A 171 -5.53 -1.51 1.46
CA ASP A 171 -5.65 -0.75 0.22
C ASP A 171 -7.01 -0.96 -0.44
N GLY A 172 -7.72 0.17 -0.58
CA GLY A 172 -8.99 0.28 -1.26
C GLY A 172 -10.18 0.70 -0.40
N GLY A 173 -10.91 1.71 -0.89
CA GLY A 173 -12.12 2.21 -0.23
C GLY A 173 -11.87 2.89 1.11
N VAL A 174 -10.66 3.42 1.33
CA VAL A 174 -10.31 4.14 2.57
C VAL A 174 -10.74 5.59 2.48
N ASP A 175 -11.64 5.98 3.38
CA ASP A 175 -12.13 7.34 3.60
C ASP A 175 -12.40 7.58 5.11
N SER A 176 -12.90 8.75 5.48
CA SER A 176 -13.16 9.09 6.90
C SER A 176 -14.22 8.23 7.57
N SER A 177 -15.08 7.53 6.83
CA SER A 177 -16.10 6.64 7.35
C SER A 177 -15.63 5.19 7.51
N THR A 178 -14.74 4.74 6.63
CA THR A 178 -14.26 3.35 6.56
C THR A 178 -12.98 3.12 7.37
N ILE A 179 -12.10 4.14 7.48
CA ILE A 179 -10.82 4.01 8.17
C ILE A 179 -10.97 3.57 9.63
N VAL A 180 -12.03 4.01 10.30
CA VAL A 180 -12.27 3.67 11.71
C VAL A 180 -12.50 2.17 11.89
N GLN A 181 -13.31 1.55 11.02
CA GLN A 181 -13.60 0.12 11.08
C GLN A 181 -12.35 -0.72 10.80
N LEU A 182 -11.52 -0.27 9.87
CA LEU A 182 -10.25 -0.93 9.52
C LEU A 182 -9.21 -0.77 10.63
N TRP A 183 -9.15 0.41 11.27
CA TRP A 183 -8.31 0.68 12.43
C TRP A 183 -8.70 -0.19 13.64
N GLU A 184 -10.00 -0.26 13.95
CA GLU A 184 -10.53 -1.12 15.02
C GLU A 184 -10.31 -2.63 14.72
N ALA A 185 -10.20 -3.01 13.46
CA ALA A 185 -9.86 -4.36 13.03
C ALA A 185 -8.36 -4.71 13.19
N GLY A 186 -7.50 -3.71 13.43
CA GLY A 186 -6.06 -3.90 13.64
C GLY A 186 -5.18 -3.47 12.47
N ALA A 187 -5.72 -2.84 11.42
CA ALA A 187 -4.89 -2.22 10.41
C ALA A 187 -4.14 -1.01 11.00
N SER A 188 -2.88 -0.82 10.62
CA SER A 188 -2.02 0.25 11.12
C SER A 188 -1.59 1.24 10.04
N THR A 189 -1.59 0.82 8.77
CA THR A 189 -1.24 1.63 7.60
C THR A 189 -2.38 1.63 6.59
N PHE A 190 -2.68 2.79 6.02
CA PHE A 190 -3.87 3.00 5.19
C PHE A 190 -3.49 3.64 3.86
N VAL A 191 -3.65 2.89 2.77
CA VAL A 191 -3.52 3.43 1.42
C VAL A 191 -4.78 4.21 1.08
N THR A 192 -4.61 5.46 0.64
CA THR A 192 -5.72 6.34 0.29
C THR A 192 -5.36 7.14 -0.96
N GLY A 193 -6.18 7.07 -1.98
CA GLY A 193 -5.97 7.75 -3.27
C GLY A 193 -7.14 8.66 -3.63
N SER A 194 -8.19 8.10 -4.18
CA SER A 194 -9.36 8.84 -4.70
C SER A 194 -10.02 9.76 -3.66
N TYR A 195 -10.03 9.35 -2.38
CA TYR A 195 -10.54 10.20 -1.30
C TYR A 195 -9.74 11.50 -1.19
N LEU A 196 -8.40 11.44 -1.23
CA LEU A 196 -7.57 12.64 -1.13
C LEU A 196 -7.75 13.57 -2.33
N MET A 197 -8.04 13.02 -3.52
CA MET A 197 -8.24 13.76 -4.76
C MET A 197 -9.69 14.25 -4.96
N SER A 198 -10.64 13.91 -4.09
CA SER A 198 -12.07 14.23 -4.25
C SER A 198 -12.45 15.70 -3.91
N GLY A 199 -11.48 16.62 -3.92
CA GLY A 199 -11.64 18.04 -3.63
C GLY A 199 -11.22 18.43 -2.20
N GLY A 200 -10.91 19.71 -2.00
CA GLY A 200 -10.26 20.21 -0.78
C GLY A 200 -8.73 19.99 -0.82
N SER A 201 -8.02 20.36 0.27
CA SER A 201 -6.57 20.13 0.33
C SER A 201 -6.25 18.73 0.82
N ILE A 202 -5.18 18.13 0.30
CA ILE A 202 -4.64 16.85 0.75
C ILE A 202 -4.37 16.87 2.27
N ALA A 203 -3.79 17.97 2.77
CA ALA A 203 -3.47 18.13 4.18
C ALA A 203 -4.72 18.05 5.08
N MET A 204 -5.80 18.74 4.73
CA MET A 204 -7.05 18.68 5.49
C MET A 204 -7.65 17.28 5.53
N LYS A 205 -7.65 16.58 4.40
CA LYS A 205 -8.17 15.21 4.31
C LYS A 205 -7.33 14.21 5.08
N MET A 206 -6.01 14.34 5.05
CA MET A 206 -5.12 13.51 5.86
C MET A 206 -5.31 13.76 7.36
N GLU A 207 -5.54 15.01 7.76
CA GLU A 207 -5.87 15.35 9.15
C GLU A 207 -7.23 14.77 9.56
N GLU A 208 -8.24 14.84 8.69
CA GLU A 208 -9.56 14.22 8.90
C GLU A 208 -9.44 12.71 9.12
N LEU A 209 -8.68 12.00 8.27
CA LEU A 209 -8.45 10.55 8.44
C LEU A 209 -7.79 10.22 9.78
N ARG A 210 -6.77 10.98 10.18
CA ARG A 210 -6.11 10.79 11.48
C ARG A 210 -7.04 11.11 12.65
N GLY A 211 -7.79 12.19 12.54
CA GLY A 211 -8.77 12.61 13.56
C GLY A 211 -9.88 11.59 13.77
N ALA A 212 -10.35 10.95 12.70
CA ALA A 212 -11.38 9.91 12.79
C ALA A 212 -10.95 8.72 13.68
N CYS A 213 -9.68 8.33 13.63
CA CYS A 213 -9.14 7.25 14.46
C CYS A 213 -8.85 7.70 15.91
N ALA A 214 -8.44 8.96 16.12
CA ALA A 214 -8.07 9.48 17.45
C ALA A 214 -9.25 9.61 18.42
N SER A 215 -10.46 9.79 17.91
CA SER A 215 -11.68 10.01 18.72
C SER A 215 -12.18 8.76 19.45
N LYS A 216 -11.55 7.60 19.28
CA LYS A 216 -11.95 6.29 19.83
C LYS A 216 -10.85 5.53 20.58
N SER A 217 -9.73 6.21 20.87
CA SER A 217 -8.59 5.63 21.64
C SER A 217 -8.77 5.79 23.14
#